data_7c9d96b5057c17915b9d054fd309abc4
#
_entry.id   7c9d96b5057c17915b9d054fd309abc4
#
_cell.length_a   1.000
_cell.length_b   1.000
_cell.length_c   1.000
_cell.angle_alpha   90.00
_cell.angle_beta   90.00
_cell.angle_gamma   90.00
#
_symmetry.space_group_name_H-M   'P 1'
#
loop_
_entity.id
_entity.type
_entity.pdbx_description
1 polymer ?
#
loop_
_entity_poly.entity_id
_entity_poly.type
_entity_poly.pdbx_seq_one_letter_code
_entity_poly.pdbx_strand_id
1 'polypeptide(L)'
;VIFQREKATMHIPISLYLAVLALAAVTAGAPVRADTLVKGRPEIKVEPKAAVKAWAFELQRVRLLDGPFKRAMEADMKYMLDIDPDRLLSRFRQFSGLPARGPEYKGWESETISGHSLGHYLSAAAMMYASTGDKRFLERVNYIVDEVSLAQQKKGTGFVGGFPHQDRLWQEIAAGQIKSQPFDLNGVWVPWYTTHKLLAGLTDAWILCGSQKAKDVLVRLADWTIGLTGKLSDEQMQQMMATEHGGVLESWTDVYALTGDQKYLALAQRWYHKRFMDPLAEEKDVLTGLHGNTNIPKVIGAARQYEVTADDKFRTISRFFWDKVVNERSYVIGGHGDGEYFFPPERFREHVTGRTAETCNTYNMLKLTRHLFSWEASAKTADFYERALYNHILA
;
A
#
# COMPACT_ATOMS: atom_id res chain seq x y z
N VAL A 1 -13.90 -30.71 -47.90
CA VAL A 1 -14.30 -29.30 -47.88
C VAL A 1 -13.28 -28.57 -47.04
N ILE A 2 -12.37 -27.83 -47.71
CA ILE A 2 -11.26 -27.08 -47.11
C ILE A 2 -11.78 -25.69 -46.79
N PHE A 3 -11.80 -25.30 -45.51
CA PHE A 3 -12.04 -23.92 -45.10
C PHE A 3 -10.70 -23.20 -44.99
N GLN A 4 -10.40 -22.31 -45.93
CA GLN A 4 -9.37 -21.31 -45.80
C GLN A 4 -9.89 -20.25 -44.80
N ARG A 5 -9.16 -20.06 -43.68
CA ARG A 5 -9.31 -18.90 -42.80
C ARG A 5 -8.40 -17.78 -43.29
N GLU A 6 -8.98 -16.73 -43.79
CA GLU A 6 -8.29 -15.45 -44.00
C GLU A 6 -7.85 -14.90 -42.64
N LYS A 7 -6.55 -14.59 -42.51
CA LYS A 7 -5.97 -13.87 -41.40
C LYS A 7 -6.22 -12.37 -41.63
N ALA A 8 -7.25 -11.83 -41.02
CA ALA A 8 -7.39 -10.39 -40.90
C ALA A 8 -6.37 -9.85 -39.86
N THR A 9 -5.26 -9.32 -40.35
CA THR A 9 -4.32 -8.52 -39.54
C THR A 9 -4.94 -7.15 -39.26
N MET A 10 -5.49 -6.99 -38.10
CA MET A 10 -6.01 -5.72 -37.63
C MET A 10 -4.83 -4.83 -37.18
N HIS A 11 -4.40 -3.91 -38.05
CA HIS A 11 -3.45 -2.87 -37.69
C HIS A 11 -4.15 -1.83 -36.82
N ILE A 12 -3.92 -1.88 -35.50
CA ILE A 12 -4.32 -0.82 -34.59
C ILE A 12 -3.24 0.26 -34.65
N PRO A 13 -3.55 1.52 -34.95
CA PRO A 13 -2.54 2.57 -35.04
C PRO A 13 -1.91 2.85 -33.66
N ILE A 14 -0.59 3.05 -33.66
CA ILE A 14 0.24 3.31 -32.45
C ILE A 14 -0.31 4.47 -31.60
N SER A 15 -1.03 5.43 -32.20
CA SER A 15 -1.71 6.53 -31.49
C SER A 15 -2.81 6.06 -30.53
N LEU A 16 -3.46 4.92 -30.82
CA LEU A 16 -4.48 4.31 -29.95
C LEU A 16 -3.83 3.63 -28.74
N TYR A 17 -2.64 3.05 -28.90
CA TYR A 17 -1.86 2.43 -27.82
C TYR A 17 -1.39 3.47 -26.78
N LEU A 18 -0.95 4.63 -27.20
CA LEU A 18 -0.52 5.70 -26.31
C LEU A 18 -1.70 6.32 -25.53
N ALA A 19 -2.87 6.42 -26.14
CA ALA A 19 -4.08 6.88 -25.47
C ALA A 19 -4.60 5.85 -24.45
N VAL A 20 -4.51 4.56 -24.77
CA VAL A 20 -4.89 3.46 -23.85
C VAL A 20 -3.90 3.34 -22.68
N LEU A 21 -2.61 3.55 -22.91
CA LEU A 21 -1.60 3.54 -21.84
C LEU A 21 -1.73 4.75 -20.89
N ALA A 22 -2.05 5.92 -21.40
CA ALA A 22 -2.38 7.06 -20.56
C ALA A 22 -3.69 6.83 -19.77
N LEU A 23 -4.67 6.17 -20.39
CA LEU A 23 -5.94 5.79 -19.76
C LEU A 23 -5.75 4.64 -18.75
N ALA A 24 -4.99 3.60 -19.08
CA ALA A 24 -4.79 2.44 -18.20
C ALA A 24 -4.04 2.80 -16.90
N ALA A 25 -3.09 3.74 -16.94
CA ALA A 25 -2.41 4.23 -15.75
C ALA A 25 -3.36 5.01 -14.79
N VAL A 26 -4.54 5.41 -15.27
CA VAL A 26 -5.46 6.28 -14.57
C VAL A 26 -6.83 5.65 -14.31
N THR A 27 -7.18 4.58 -15.04
CA THR A 27 -8.55 4.02 -15.03
C THR A 27 -8.74 2.81 -14.14
N ALA A 28 -7.67 2.32 -13.54
CA ALA A 28 -7.79 1.23 -12.62
C ALA A 28 -8.32 1.73 -11.28
N GLY A 29 -9.48 1.30 -10.91
CA GLY A 29 -10.06 1.47 -9.57
C GLY A 29 -9.34 0.67 -8.49
N ALA A 30 -8.07 0.28 -8.70
CA ALA A 30 -7.19 -0.13 -7.63
C ALA A 30 -6.77 1.14 -6.86
N PRO A 31 -6.82 1.14 -5.52
CA PRO A 31 -6.43 2.28 -4.72
C PRO A 31 -4.95 2.57 -4.98
N VAL A 32 -4.72 3.51 -5.86
CA VAL A 32 -3.41 4.08 -6.10
C VAL A 32 -3.19 5.06 -4.98
N ARG A 33 -2.24 4.78 -4.12
CA ARG A 33 -1.84 5.68 -3.05
C ARG A 33 -1.63 7.08 -3.60
N ALA A 34 -1.99 8.09 -2.80
CA ALA A 34 -1.83 9.50 -3.10
C ALA A 34 -0.47 9.75 -3.73
N ASP A 35 -0.48 10.19 -4.96
CA ASP A 35 0.64 9.98 -5.83
C ASP A 35 1.72 11.02 -5.58
N THR A 36 2.74 10.61 -4.85
CA THR A 36 3.98 11.39 -4.71
C THR A 36 4.77 11.49 -6.02
N LEU A 37 4.35 10.76 -7.06
CA LEU A 37 4.90 10.84 -8.41
C LEU A 37 4.13 11.82 -9.32
N VAL A 38 3.22 12.62 -8.78
CA VAL A 38 2.60 13.75 -9.50
C VAL A 38 3.50 14.96 -9.40
N LYS A 39 3.95 15.48 -10.53
CA LYS A 39 4.86 16.61 -10.61
C LYS A 39 4.21 17.89 -10.08
N GLY A 40 4.95 18.64 -9.25
CA GLY A 40 4.58 20.00 -8.83
C GLY A 40 3.46 20.08 -7.80
N ARG A 41 3.18 19.02 -7.05
CA ARG A 41 2.24 19.09 -5.92
C ARG A 41 2.82 19.95 -4.79
N PRO A 42 2.08 20.96 -4.30
CA PRO A 42 2.57 21.87 -3.26
C PRO A 42 2.78 21.18 -1.90
N GLU A 43 2.14 20.03 -1.67
CA GLU A 43 2.31 19.23 -0.47
C GLU A 43 3.67 18.53 -0.42
N ILE A 44 4.28 18.24 -1.58
CA ILE A 44 5.58 17.57 -1.66
C ILE A 44 6.68 18.59 -1.39
N LYS A 45 7.47 18.36 -0.33
CA LYS A 45 8.60 19.21 0.08
C LYS A 45 9.94 18.67 -0.40
N VAL A 46 10.00 17.38 -0.70
CA VAL A 46 11.21 16.72 -1.21
C VAL A 46 10.91 16.15 -2.58
N GLU A 47 11.41 16.81 -3.61
CA GLU A 47 11.34 16.31 -4.98
C GLU A 47 12.17 15.02 -5.14
N PRO A 48 11.77 14.11 -6.04
CA PRO A 48 12.57 12.92 -6.32
C PRO A 48 14.00 13.28 -6.75
N LYS A 49 14.99 12.63 -6.11
CA LYS A 49 16.38 12.68 -6.53
C LYS A 49 16.70 11.70 -7.66
N ALA A 50 15.94 10.59 -7.71
CA ALA A 50 16.02 9.66 -8.82
C ALA A 50 15.41 10.27 -10.09
N ALA A 51 15.94 9.86 -11.25
CA ALA A 51 15.39 10.29 -12.55
C ALA A 51 13.98 9.71 -12.76
N VAL A 52 12.98 10.58 -12.92
CA VAL A 52 11.61 10.21 -13.25
C VAL A 52 11.32 10.58 -14.70
N LYS A 53 11.00 9.57 -15.54
CA LYS A 53 10.70 9.72 -16.96
C LYS A 53 9.19 9.86 -17.24
N ALA A 54 8.36 9.22 -16.42
CA ALA A 54 6.91 9.27 -16.54
C ALA A 54 6.29 9.72 -15.22
N TRP A 55 5.48 10.78 -15.28
CA TRP A 55 4.76 11.31 -14.14
C TRP A 55 3.28 10.97 -14.26
N ALA A 56 2.64 10.65 -13.16
CA ALA A 56 1.21 10.41 -13.12
C ALA A 56 0.43 11.73 -13.24
N PHE A 57 -0.77 11.63 -13.80
CA PHE A 57 -1.74 12.73 -13.73
C PHE A 57 -2.37 12.79 -12.34
N GLU A 58 -2.76 13.97 -11.90
CA GLU A 58 -3.62 14.11 -10.72
C GLU A 58 -4.96 13.39 -10.95
N LEU A 59 -5.41 12.59 -9.99
CA LEU A 59 -6.69 11.88 -10.11
C LEU A 59 -7.88 12.81 -10.38
N GLN A 60 -7.85 14.03 -9.84
CA GLN A 60 -8.87 15.03 -10.06
C GLN A 60 -8.98 15.47 -11.55
N ARG A 61 -7.93 15.27 -12.33
CA ARG A 61 -7.88 15.66 -13.76
C ARG A 61 -8.29 14.54 -14.70
N VAL A 62 -8.57 13.36 -14.17
CA VAL A 62 -8.91 12.18 -14.97
C VAL A 62 -10.33 11.75 -14.66
N ARG A 63 -11.09 11.41 -15.71
CA ARG A 63 -12.46 10.91 -15.59
C ARG A 63 -12.63 9.68 -16.46
N LEU A 64 -13.24 8.65 -15.90
CA LEU A 64 -13.59 7.45 -16.63
C LEU A 64 -14.73 7.71 -17.59
N LEU A 65 -14.56 7.30 -18.83
CA LEU A 65 -15.63 7.23 -19.81
C LEU A 65 -16.43 5.94 -19.63
N ASP A 66 -17.57 5.82 -20.34
CA ASP A 66 -18.39 4.61 -20.28
C ASP A 66 -17.59 3.37 -20.67
N GLY A 67 -17.67 2.36 -19.84
CA GLY A 67 -16.88 1.14 -20.00
C GLY A 67 -16.82 0.30 -18.72
N PRO A 68 -16.07 -0.82 -18.75
CA PRO A 68 -16.01 -1.75 -17.62
C PRO A 68 -15.43 -1.09 -16.34
N PHE A 69 -14.44 -0.25 -16.47
CA PHE A 69 -13.82 0.45 -15.31
C PHE A 69 -14.77 1.43 -14.64
N LYS A 70 -15.57 2.18 -15.42
CA LYS A 70 -16.57 3.08 -14.84
C LYS A 70 -17.65 2.30 -14.11
N ARG A 71 -18.13 1.19 -14.68
CA ARG A 71 -19.12 0.32 -14.02
C ARG A 71 -18.58 -0.28 -12.72
N ALA A 72 -17.32 -0.73 -12.71
CA ALA A 72 -16.66 -1.23 -11.49
C ALA A 72 -16.57 -0.12 -10.43
N MET A 73 -16.10 1.07 -10.81
CA MET A 73 -16.05 2.24 -9.91
C MET A 73 -17.42 2.60 -9.34
N GLU A 74 -18.48 2.60 -10.15
CA GLU A 74 -19.85 2.90 -9.70
C GLU A 74 -20.39 1.83 -8.72
N ALA A 75 -20.04 0.56 -8.93
CA ALA A 75 -20.36 -0.52 -8.00
C ALA A 75 -19.62 -0.34 -6.67
N ASP A 76 -18.32 -0.03 -6.72
CA ASP A 76 -17.52 0.27 -5.52
C ASP A 76 -18.04 1.49 -4.77
N MET A 77 -18.41 2.57 -5.47
CA MET A 77 -19.01 3.75 -4.85
C MET A 77 -20.25 3.38 -4.01
N LYS A 78 -21.14 2.56 -4.57
CA LYS A 78 -22.34 2.11 -3.86
C LYS A 78 -21.95 1.29 -2.63
N TYR A 79 -21.10 0.28 -2.78
CA TYR A 79 -20.63 -0.56 -1.68
C TYR A 79 -19.97 0.26 -0.57
N MET A 80 -19.08 1.19 -0.92
CA MET A 80 -18.41 2.05 0.04
C MET A 80 -19.37 2.97 0.80
N LEU A 81 -20.47 3.42 0.16
CA LEU A 81 -21.49 4.24 0.82
C LEU A 81 -22.40 3.41 1.76
N ASP A 82 -22.49 2.10 1.58
CA ASP A 82 -23.21 1.19 2.48
C ASP A 82 -22.39 0.84 3.74
N ILE A 83 -21.06 1.05 3.72
CA ILE A 83 -20.21 0.85 4.90
C ILE A 83 -20.47 1.96 5.93
N ASP A 84 -20.73 1.56 7.18
CA ASP A 84 -20.93 2.47 8.31
C ASP A 84 -19.60 2.84 8.96
N PRO A 85 -19.14 4.12 8.88
CA PRO A 85 -17.90 4.57 9.49
C PRO A 85 -17.84 4.41 11.02
N ASP A 86 -18.97 4.54 11.72
CA ASP A 86 -19.03 4.39 13.18
C ASP A 86 -18.67 2.97 13.63
N ARG A 87 -18.98 1.98 12.80
CA ARG A 87 -18.60 0.59 13.05
C ARG A 87 -17.10 0.35 12.85
N LEU A 88 -16.49 0.99 11.85
CA LEU A 88 -15.03 0.95 11.64
C LEU A 88 -14.28 1.70 12.75
N LEU A 89 -14.84 2.79 13.25
CA LEU A 89 -14.30 3.64 14.32
C LEU A 89 -14.53 3.06 15.73
N SER A 90 -15.39 2.08 15.88
CA SER A 90 -15.86 1.57 17.18
C SER A 90 -14.70 1.29 18.14
N ARG A 91 -13.74 0.46 17.72
CA ARG A 91 -12.59 0.08 18.55
C ARG A 91 -11.56 1.21 18.74
N PHE A 92 -11.38 2.09 17.75
CA PHE A 92 -10.52 3.28 17.92
C PHE A 92 -11.01 4.16 19.06
N ARG A 93 -12.32 4.36 19.15
CA ARG A 93 -12.95 5.12 20.23
C ARG A 93 -12.82 4.40 21.58
N GLN A 94 -13.17 3.10 21.63
CA GLN A 94 -13.10 2.30 22.86
C GLN A 94 -11.70 2.27 23.46
N PHE A 95 -10.67 1.95 22.66
CA PHE A 95 -9.29 1.86 23.14
C PHE A 95 -8.63 3.23 23.40
N SER A 96 -9.31 4.31 23.10
CA SER A 96 -8.93 5.66 23.47
C SER A 96 -9.75 6.21 24.66
N GLY A 97 -10.62 5.40 25.26
CA GLY A 97 -11.45 5.82 26.41
C GLY A 97 -12.64 6.69 26.00
N LEU A 98 -13.12 6.57 24.77
CA LEU A 98 -14.32 7.20 24.26
C LEU A 98 -15.45 6.16 24.09
N PRO A 99 -16.72 6.51 24.29
CA PRO A 99 -17.84 5.60 24.02
C PRO A 99 -17.90 5.29 22.52
N ALA A 100 -18.11 4.00 22.17
CA ALA A 100 -18.42 3.62 20.80
C ALA A 100 -19.75 4.23 20.34
N ARG A 101 -19.87 4.53 19.05
CA ARG A 101 -21.12 5.02 18.43
C ARG A 101 -21.90 3.91 17.73
N GLY A 102 -21.22 2.80 17.41
CA GLY A 102 -21.82 1.60 16.83
C GLY A 102 -21.04 0.34 17.23
N PRO A 103 -21.59 -0.86 17.00
CA PRO A 103 -20.88 -2.10 17.24
C PRO A 103 -19.76 -2.28 16.18
N GLU A 104 -18.63 -2.90 16.56
CA GLU A 104 -17.59 -3.24 15.58
C GLU A 104 -18.10 -4.20 14.51
N TYR A 105 -17.46 -4.21 13.35
CA TYR A 105 -17.63 -5.26 12.35
C TYR A 105 -17.11 -6.58 12.90
N LYS A 106 -17.65 -7.71 12.41
CA LYS A 106 -17.22 -9.07 12.75
C LYS A 106 -16.03 -9.51 11.88
N GLY A 107 -15.64 -10.75 12.07
CA GLY A 107 -14.46 -11.30 11.40
C GLY A 107 -13.19 -10.66 11.93
N TRP A 108 -12.27 -10.32 11.06
CA TRP A 108 -10.97 -9.75 11.44
C TRP A 108 -11.07 -8.44 12.25
N GLU A 109 -12.12 -7.65 12.05
CA GLU A 109 -12.35 -6.44 12.83
C GLU A 109 -12.81 -6.72 14.29
N SER A 110 -13.09 -7.97 14.64
CA SER A 110 -13.29 -8.41 16.02
C SER A 110 -12.10 -9.13 16.66
N GLU A 111 -11.01 -9.32 15.91
CA GLU A 111 -9.75 -9.97 16.35
C GLU A 111 -8.66 -8.94 16.73
N THR A 112 -7.45 -9.42 16.97
CA THR A 112 -6.31 -8.55 17.35
C THR A 112 -5.70 -7.79 16.17
N ILE A 113 -6.11 -8.06 14.93
CA ILE A 113 -5.82 -7.30 13.70
C ILE A 113 -6.78 -6.14 13.46
N SER A 114 -7.80 -5.96 14.30
CA SER A 114 -8.84 -4.95 14.09
C SER A 114 -8.30 -3.53 13.91
N GLY A 115 -9.00 -2.72 13.13
CA GLY A 115 -8.62 -1.35 12.76
C GLY A 115 -7.90 -1.21 11.43
N HIS A 116 -7.48 -2.30 10.79
CA HIS A 116 -6.86 -2.23 9.46
C HIS A 116 -7.86 -1.79 8.38
N SER A 117 -9.12 -2.24 8.46
CA SER A 117 -10.16 -1.88 7.49
C SER A 117 -10.48 -0.38 7.49
N LEU A 118 -10.38 0.30 8.64
CA LEU A 118 -10.55 1.76 8.69
C LEU A 118 -9.52 2.48 7.80
N GLY A 119 -8.25 2.06 7.87
CA GLY A 119 -7.18 2.64 7.07
C GLY A 119 -7.40 2.41 5.57
N HIS A 120 -7.76 1.19 5.19
CA HIS A 120 -8.11 0.86 3.80
C HIS A 120 -9.30 1.69 3.30
N TYR A 121 -10.36 1.78 4.10
CA TYR A 121 -11.55 2.56 3.76
C TYR A 121 -11.24 4.05 3.61
N LEU A 122 -10.41 4.61 4.49
CA LEU A 122 -10.00 6.01 4.41
C LEU A 122 -9.23 6.31 3.12
N SER A 123 -8.28 5.44 2.73
CA SER A 123 -7.59 5.53 1.44
C SER A 123 -8.56 5.48 0.27
N ALA A 124 -9.45 4.47 0.26
CA ALA A 124 -10.41 4.28 -0.82
C ALA A 124 -11.38 5.48 -0.94
N ALA A 125 -11.88 6.02 0.18
CA ALA A 125 -12.76 7.19 0.19
C ALA A 125 -12.06 8.46 -0.32
N ALA A 126 -10.79 8.68 0.06
CA ALA A 126 -10.01 9.81 -0.45
C ALA A 126 -9.77 9.72 -1.96
N MET A 127 -9.44 8.52 -2.46
CA MET A 127 -9.27 8.27 -3.90
C MET A 127 -10.58 8.38 -4.67
N MET A 128 -11.68 7.88 -4.11
CA MET A 128 -12.99 7.98 -4.73
C MET A 128 -13.43 9.44 -4.86
N TYR A 129 -13.22 10.26 -3.82
CA TYR A 129 -13.44 11.71 -3.90
C TYR A 129 -12.58 12.34 -5.00
N ALA A 130 -11.29 12.05 -5.04
CA ALA A 130 -10.38 12.60 -6.04
C ALA A 130 -10.79 12.21 -7.47
N SER A 131 -11.19 10.96 -7.69
CA SER A 131 -11.55 10.42 -9.00
C SER A 131 -12.90 10.92 -9.52
N THR A 132 -13.87 11.17 -8.62
CA THR A 132 -15.27 11.46 -8.98
C THR A 132 -15.69 12.90 -8.69
N GLY A 133 -15.11 13.54 -7.68
CA GLY A 133 -15.57 14.80 -7.12
C GLY A 133 -16.80 14.69 -6.22
N ASP A 134 -17.25 13.45 -5.90
CA ASP A 134 -18.43 13.22 -5.07
C ASP A 134 -18.15 13.61 -3.60
N LYS A 135 -18.82 14.67 -3.15
CA LYS A 135 -18.61 15.27 -1.82
C LYS A 135 -18.98 14.35 -0.66
N ARG A 136 -19.83 13.34 -0.87
CA ARG A 136 -20.18 12.36 0.17
C ARG A 136 -18.92 11.62 0.67
N PHE A 137 -17.96 11.35 -0.22
CA PHE A 137 -16.69 10.74 0.18
C PHE A 137 -15.79 11.72 0.93
N LEU A 138 -15.75 12.98 0.54
CA LEU A 138 -15.02 14.01 1.29
C LEU A 138 -15.58 14.18 2.72
N GLU A 139 -16.90 14.18 2.86
CA GLU A 139 -17.58 14.25 4.17
C GLU A 139 -17.21 13.05 5.05
N ARG A 140 -17.16 11.83 4.47
CA ARG A 140 -16.73 10.62 5.18
C ARG A 140 -15.25 10.68 5.59
N VAL A 141 -14.37 11.13 4.70
CA VAL A 141 -12.95 11.32 5.02
C VAL A 141 -12.79 12.30 6.18
N ASN A 142 -13.44 13.46 6.11
CA ASN A 142 -13.37 14.47 7.18
C ASN A 142 -13.91 13.91 8.50
N TYR A 143 -15.05 13.23 8.49
CA TYR A 143 -15.63 12.61 9.66
C TYR A 143 -14.69 11.59 10.32
N ILE A 144 -14.13 10.66 9.53
CA ILE A 144 -13.19 9.65 10.04
C ILE A 144 -11.93 10.31 10.62
N VAL A 145 -11.35 11.29 9.92
CA VAL A 145 -10.16 12.00 10.37
C VAL A 145 -10.43 12.76 11.67
N ASP A 146 -11.61 13.39 11.81
CA ASP A 146 -12.03 14.07 13.03
C ASP A 146 -12.10 13.11 14.22
N GLU A 147 -12.71 11.95 14.03
CA GLU A 147 -12.86 10.93 15.06
C GLU A 147 -11.51 10.30 15.46
N VAL A 148 -10.65 9.99 14.47
CA VAL A 148 -9.30 9.47 14.74
C VAL A 148 -8.44 10.51 15.47
N SER A 149 -8.55 11.79 15.08
CA SER A 149 -7.87 12.89 15.78
C SER A 149 -8.34 13.04 17.22
N LEU A 150 -9.65 12.98 17.45
CA LEU A 150 -10.23 13.02 18.79
C LEU A 150 -9.75 11.83 19.65
N ALA A 151 -9.73 10.62 19.09
CA ALA A 151 -9.25 9.42 19.76
C ALA A 151 -7.75 9.54 20.13
N GLN A 152 -6.92 10.03 19.19
CA GLN A 152 -5.49 10.27 19.43
C GLN A 152 -5.26 11.29 20.56
N GLN A 153 -5.99 12.41 20.54
CA GLN A 153 -5.90 13.45 21.58
C GLN A 153 -6.34 12.93 22.95
N LYS A 154 -7.45 12.17 22.98
CA LYS A 154 -7.97 11.57 24.22
C LYS A 154 -6.97 10.58 24.83
N LYS A 155 -6.31 9.78 24.00
CA LYS A 155 -5.27 8.85 24.44
C LYS A 155 -4.01 9.55 24.95
N GLY A 156 -3.65 10.69 24.39
CA GLY A 156 -2.60 11.59 24.87
C GLY A 156 -1.16 11.11 24.66
N THR A 157 -0.94 9.93 24.07
CA THR A 157 0.41 9.35 23.86
C THR A 157 1.02 9.69 22.51
N GLY A 158 0.24 10.22 21.56
CA GLY A 158 0.59 10.36 20.15
C GLY A 158 0.19 9.16 19.29
N PHE A 159 -0.03 8.00 19.90
CA PHE A 159 -0.54 6.80 19.22
C PHE A 159 -2.07 6.80 19.15
N VAL A 160 -2.60 6.19 18.11
CA VAL A 160 -4.02 5.80 17.97
C VAL A 160 -4.11 4.51 17.17
N GLY A 161 -4.92 3.58 17.62
CA GLY A 161 -5.13 2.29 16.96
C GLY A 161 -6.44 1.62 17.38
N GLY A 162 -6.92 0.70 16.56
CA GLY A 162 -8.19 -0.01 16.76
C GLY A 162 -8.04 -1.47 17.21
N PHE A 163 -6.87 -1.93 17.67
CA PHE A 163 -6.65 -3.30 18.10
C PHE A 163 -6.47 -3.42 19.63
N PRO A 164 -6.86 -4.55 20.22
CA PRO A 164 -6.73 -4.75 21.67
C PRO A 164 -5.27 -4.95 22.09
N HIS A 165 -5.01 -4.82 23.40
CA HIS A 165 -3.70 -5.01 24.02
C HIS A 165 -2.60 -4.03 23.56
N GLN A 166 -2.94 -2.99 22.82
CA GLN A 166 -1.98 -2.04 22.24
C GLN A 166 -1.11 -1.37 23.31
N ASP A 167 -1.65 -1.02 24.47
CA ASP A 167 -0.88 -0.34 25.51
C ASP A 167 0.18 -1.25 26.13
N ARG A 168 -0.18 -2.51 26.44
CA ARG A 168 0.77 -3.53 26.89
C ARG A 168 1.84 -3.79 25.83
N LEU A 169 1.41 -4.02 24.58
CA LEU A 169 2.31 -4.28 23.46
C LEU A 169 3.39 -3.18 23.33
N TRP A 170 2.96 -1.93 23.28
CA TRP A 170 3.90 -0.84 23.06
C TRP A 170 4.80 -0.56 24.27
N GLN A 171 4.34 -0.83 25.49
CA GLN A 171 5.19 -0.81 26.69
C GLN A 171 6.27 -1.90 26.66
N GLU A 172 5.91 -3.14 26.29
CA GLU A 172 6.86 -4.24 26.12
C GLU A 172 7.91 -3.93 25.05
N ILE A 173 7.49 -3.42 23.88
CA ILE A 173 8.40 -3.00 22.80
C ILE A 173 9.33 -1.88 23.25
N ALA A 174 8.81 -0.84 23.92
CA ALA A 174 9.62 0.26 24.44
C ALA A 174 10.67 -0.20 25.47
N ALA A 175 10.37 -1.29 26.21
CA ALA A 175 11.30 -1.94 27.14
C ALA A 175 12.29 -2.91 26.45
N GLY A 176 12.25 -3.01 25.11
CA GLY A 176 13.08 -3.96 24.34
C GLY A 176 12.67 -5.43 24.48
N GLN A 177 11.49 -5.72 25.02
CA GLN A 177 10.95 -7.07 25.17
C GLN A 177 10.20 -7.46 23.89
N ILE A 178 10.92 -8.02 22.92
CA ILE A 178 10.38 -8.34 21.60
C ILE A 178 10.27 -9.85 21.42
N LYS A 179 9.04 -10.32 21.14
CA LYS A 179 8.73 -11.71 20.79
C LYS A 179 8.01 -11.68 19.44
N SER A 180 8.71 -12.05 18.37
CA SER A 180 8.18 -11.98 17.00
C SER A 180 8.03 -13.36 16.37
N GLN A 181 6.93 -13.53 15.68
CA GLN A 181 6.65 -14.61 14.73
C GLN A 181 6.18 -13.97 13.42
N PRO A 182 6.06 -14.71 12.30
CA PRO A 182 5.68 -14.12 11.02
C PRO A 182 4.43 -13.22 11.06
N PHE A 183 3.44 -13.61 11.87
CA PHE A 183 2.17 -12.89 12.00
C PHE A 183 1.83 -12.47 13.43
N ASP A 184 2.73 -12.61 14.37
CA ASP A 184 2.50 -12.27 15.77
C ASP A 184 3.65 -11.43 16.33
N LEU A 185 3.32 -10.34 17.03
CA LEU A 185 4.26 -9.55 17.81
C LEU A 185 3.73 -9.44 19.24
N ASN A 186 4.41 -10.10 20.17
CA ASN A 186 4.05 -10.11 21.59
C ASN A 186 2.57 -10.52 21.87
N GLY A 187 2.04 -11.48 21.10
CA GLY A 187 0.67 -11.97 21.24
C GLY A 187 -0.39 -11.06 20.59
N VAL A 188 0.02 -10.18 19.66
CA VAL A 188 -0.88 -9.35 18.87
C VAL A 188 -0.65 -9.63 17.38
N TRP A 189 -1.71 -9.93 16.66
CA TRP A 189 -1.66 -10.22 15.23
C TRP A 189 -1.32 -8.97 14.42
N VAL A 190 -0.15 -8.94 13.77
CA VAL A 190 0.39 -7.95 12.82
C VAL A 190 0.13 -6.48 13.16
N PRO A 191 0.47 -5.99 14.38
CA PRO A 191 0.09 -4.65 14.83
C PRO A 191 0.69 -3.53 13.98
N TRP A 192 1.89 -3.71 13.43
CA TRP A 192 2.49 -2.74 12.51
C TRP A 192 1.82 -2.71 11.13
N TYR A 193 1.34 -3.87 10.64
CA TYR A 193 0.51 -3.91 9.44
C TYR A 193 -0.78 -3.10 9.65
N THR A 194 -1.48 -3.33 10.77
CA THR A 194 -2.68 -2.57 11.11
C THR A 194 -2.41 -1.08 11.20
N THR A 195 -1.32 -0.70 11.89
CA THR A 195 -0.90 0.70 11.98
C THR A 195 -0.57 1.28 10.61
N HIS A 196 0.14 0.52 9.74
CA HIS A 196 0.45 0.95 8.37
C HIS A 196 -0.80 1.33 7.57
N LYS A 197 -1.90 0.58 7.70
CA LYS A 197 -3.12 0.90 6.94
C LYS A 197 -3.69 2.27 7.34
N LEU A 198 -3.65 2.59 8.63
CA LEU A 198 -4.05 3.92 9.10
C LEU A 198 -3.10 5.01 8.57
N LEU A 199 -1.77 4.77 8.60
CA LEU A 199 -0.78 5.72 8.05
C LEU A 199 -1.05 6.01 6.57
N ALA A 200 -1.30 4.97 5.77
CA ALA A 200 -1.63 5.10 4.36
C ALA A 200 -2.90 5.93 4.15
N GLY A 201 -3.99 5.60 4.88
CA GLY A 201 -5.25 6.34 4.81
C GLY A 201 -5.12 7.82 5.18
N LEU A 202 -4.35 8.13 6.23
CA LEU A 202 -4.09 9.52 6.63
C LEU A 202 -3.25 10.28 5.58
N THR A 203 -2.27 9.61 4.97
CA THR A 203 -1.48 10.18 3.87
C THR A 203 -2.37 10.53 2.68
N ASP A 204 -3.26 9.61 2.29
CA ASP A 204 -4.20 9.81 1.18
C ASP A 204 -5.21 10.92 1.48
N ALA A 205 -5.75 10.96 2.70
CA ALA A 205 -6.64 12.05 3.14
C ALA A 205 -5.94 13.41 3.11
N TRP A 206 -4.67 13.46 3.51
CA TRP A 206 -3.89 14.71 3.44
C TRP A 206 -3.70 15.15 1.99
N ILE A 207 -3.19 14.27 1.11
CA ILE A 207 -2.79 14.66 -0.24
C ILE A 207 -4.00 14.84 -1.17
N LEU A 208 -5.00 13.96 -1.10
CA LEU A 208 -6.12 13.94 -2.06
C LEU A 208 -7.29 14.82 -1.63
N CYS A 209 -7.47 15.00 -0.31
CA CYS A 209 -8.57 15.80 0.24
C CYS A 209 -8.10 17.12 0.88
N GLY A 210 -6.79 17.40 0.93
CA GLY A 210 -6.24 18.59 1.55
C GLY A 210 -6.40 18.62 3.09
N SER A 211 -6.62 17.47 3.73
CA SER A 211 -6.92 17.40 5.17
C SER A 211 -5.71 17.72 6.03
N GLN A 212 -5.61 18.93 6.52
CA GLN A 212 -4.53 19.35 7.44
C GLN A 212 -4.59 18.56 8.76
N LYS A 213 -5.79 18.20 9.22
CA LYS A 213 -5.96 17.39 10.42
C LYS A 213 -5.41 15.97 10.25
N ALA A 214 -5.55 15.35 9.05
CA ALA A 214 -4.94 14.06 8.75
C ALA A 214 -3.41 14.15 8.82
N LYS A 215 -2.81 15.21 8.28
CA LYS A 215 -1.37 15.52 8.44
C LYS A 215 -0.97 15.55 9.91
N ASP A 216 -1.71 16.29 10.74
CA ASP A 216 -1.36 16.47 12.15
C ASP A 216 -1.42 15.16 12.93
N VAL A 217 -2.40 14.30 12.64
CA VAL A 217 -2.50 12.95 13.22
C VAL A 217 -1.34 12.07 12.76
N LEU A 218 -1.01 12.09 11.48
CA LEU A 218 0.07 11.31 10.87
C LEU A 218 1.44 11.72 11.44
N VAL A 219 1.70 13.00 11.55
CA VAL A 219 2.96 13.53 12.10
C VAL A 219 3.11 13.13 13.58
N ARG A 220 2.04 13.22 14.39
CA ARG A 220 2.09 12.74 15.79
C ARG A 220 2.33 11.23 15.89
N LEU A 221 1.80 10.43 14.98
CA LEU A 221 2.11 8.99 14.90
C LEU A 221 3.58 8.74 14.54
N ALA A 222 4.15 9.54 13.63
CA ALA A 222 5.56 9.43 13.26
C ALA A 222 6.47 9.80 14.44
N ASP A 223 6.20 10.91 15.13
CA ASP A 223 6.95 11.35 16.31
C ASP A 223 6.83 10.34 17.46
N TRP A 224 5.64 9.77 17.68
CA TRP A 224 5.43 8.68 18.62
C TRP A 224 6.27 7.45 18.26
N THR A 225 6.31 7.07 16.97
CA THR A 225 7.11 5.92 16.50
C THR A 225 8.61 6.15 16.71
N ILE A 226 9.11 7.37 16.47
CA ILE A 226 10.49 7.76 16.79
C ILE A 226 10.76 7.57 18.29
N GLY A 227 9.87 8.06 19.15
CA GLY A 227 10.00 7.91 20.60
C GLY A 227 9.97 6.44 21.06
N LEU A 228 9.08 5.64 20.49
CA LEU A 228 8.93 4.21 20.79
C LEU A 228 10.19 3.43 20.39
N THR A 229 10.65 3.62 19.15
CA THR A 229 11.74 2.81 18.58
C THR A 229 13.13 3.39 18.82
N GLY A 230 13.22 4.63 19.27
CA GLY A 230 14.49 5.37 19.39
C GLY A 230 15.50 4.73 20.34
N LYS A 231 15.04 3.92 21.32
CA LYS A 231 15.89 3.21 22.28
C LYS A 231 16.20 1.78 21.88
N LEU A 232 15.57 1.26 20.83
CA LEU A 232 15.80 -0.09 20.35
C LEU A 232 17.13 -0.18 19.62
N SER A 233 17.91 -1.24 19.88
CA SER A 233 19.09 -1.57 19.06
C SER A 233 18.68 -1.97 17.65
N ASP A 234 19.66 -2.01 16.73
CA ASP A 234 19.39 -2.49 15.36
C ASP A 234 18.92 -3.95 15.35
N GLU A 235 19.46 -4.80 16.21
CA GLU A 235 19.04 -6.21 16.34
C GLU A 235 17.60 -6.30 16.82
N GLN A 236 17.20 -5.49 17.80
CA GLN A 236 15.81 -5.41 18.28
C GLN A 236 14.86 -4.93 17.19
N MET A 237 15.26 -3.93 16.40
CA MET A 237 14.48 -3.51 15.22
C MET A 237 14.33 -4.64 14.21
N GLN A 238 15.42 -5.36 13.87
CA GLN A 238 15.36 -6.51 12.95
C GLN A 238 14.48 -7.64 13.50
N GLN A 239 14.55 -7.92 14.79
CA GLN A 239 13.68 -8.89 15.45
C GLN A 239 12.21 -8.50 15.36
N MET A 240 11.87 -7.23 15.62
CA MET A 240 10.51 -6.72 15.50
C MET A 240 9.98 -6.82 14.04
N MET A 241 10.82 -6.51 13.05
CA MET A 241 10.48 -6.59 11.63
C MET A 241 10.35 -8.03 11.08
N ALA A 242 10.70 -9.05 11.86
CA ALA A 242 10.42 -10.45 11.49
C ALA A 242 8.91 -10.72 11.45
N THR A 243 8.11 -9.96 12.18
CA THR A 243 6.64 -9.93 12.05
C THR A 243 6.22 -9.06 10.85
N GLU A 244 5.12 -9.43 10.19
CA GLU A 244 4.53 -8.63 9.11
C GLU A 244 4.25 -7.20 9.57
N HIS A 245 4.76 -6.24 8.80
CA HIS A 245 4.66 -4.81 9.11
C HIS A 245 4.16 -3.97 7.91
N GLY A 246 3.68 -4.62 6.84
CA GLY A 246 3.15 -3.93 5.68
C GLY A 246 4.16 -2.98 5.04
N GLY A 247 3.67 -1.86 4.51
CA GLY A 247 4.46 -0.82 3.86
C GLY A 247 4.90 0.32 4.78
N VAL A 248 5.26 0.02 6.03
CA VAL A 248 5.68 1.06 7.00
C VAL A 248 6.88 1.86 6.51
N LEU A 249 7.84 1.21 5.84
CA LEU A 249 8.98 1.88 5.19
C LEU A 249 8.53 2.93 4.17
N GLU A 250 7.57 2.58 3.31
CA GLU A 250 6.96 3.51 2.34
C GLU A 250 6.30 4.68 3.06
N SER A 251 5.49 4.40 4.11
CA SER A 251 4.76 5.45 4.85
C SER A 251 5.68 6.48 5.49
N TRP A 252 6.76 6.06 6.15
CA TRP A 252 7.70 7.02 6.75
C TRP A 252 8.51 7.77 5.70
N THR A 253 8.80 7.14 4.56
CA THR A 253 9.43 7.83 3.42
C THR A 253 8.52 8.91 2.86
N ASP A 254 7.20 8.66 2.81
CA ASP A 254 6.25 9.68 2.38
C ASP A 254 6.11 10.81 3.40
N VAL A 255 6.10 10.52 4.70
CA VAL A 255 6.12 11.57 5.72
C VAL A 255 7.36 12.47 5.56
N TYR A 256 8.52 11.89 5.26
CA TYR A 256 9.72 12.66 4.90
C TYR A 256 9.48 13.52 3.64
N ALA A 257 8.99 12.92 2.56
CA ALA A 257 8.78 13.64 1.30
C ALA A 257 7.78 14.81 1.45
N LEU A 258 6.78 14.65 2.31
CA LEU A 258 5.72 15.64 2.54
C LEU A 258 6.09 16.70 3.57
N THR A 259 7.02 16.44 4.48
CA THR A 259 7.43 17.39 5.52
C THR A 259 8.79 18.06 5.27
N GLY A 260 9.69 17.35 4.57
CA GLY A 260 11.08 17.76 4.40
C GLY A 260 11.97 17.51 5.62
N ASP A 261 11.42 17.00 6.73
CA ASP A 261 12.16 16.82 7.97
C ASP A 261 12.96 15.51 7.95
N GLN A 262 14.30 15.64 8.05
CA GLN A 262 15.26 14.53 7.98
C GLN A 262 15.05 13.45 9.05
N LYS A 263 14.44 13.78 10.20
CA LYS A 263 14.13 12.79 11.24
C LYS A 263 13.22 11.66 10.72
N TYR A 264 12.32 11.95 9.75
CA TYR A 264 11.44 10.95 9.17
C TYR A 264 12.13 10.10 8.11
N LEU A 265 13.14 10.63 7.41
CA LEU A 265 14.00 9.79 6.58
C LEU A 265 14.81 8.81 7.44
N ALA A 266 15.40 9.31 8.54
CA ALA A 266 16.11 8.46 9.51
C ALA A 266 15.17 7.39 10.11
N LEU A 267 13.93 7.76 10.46
CA LEU A 267 12.92 6.79 10.90
C LEU A 267 12.66 5.73 9.82
N ALA A 268 12.43 6.15 8.57
CA ALA A 268 12.17 5.22 7.47
C ALA A 268 13.34 4.24 7.28
N GLN A 269 14.59 4.72 7.29
CA GLN A 269 15.78 3.88 7.11
C GLN A 269 15.93 2.80 8.18
N ARG A 270 15.43 3.02 9.41
CA ARG A 270 15.41 1.99 10.46
C ARG A 270 14.47 0.83 10.15
N TRP A 271 13.50 0.99 9.22
CA TRP A 271 12.59 -0.06 8.77
C TRP A 271 13.11 -0.87 7.56
N TYR A 272 14.41 -0.78 7.29
CA TYR A 272 15.08 -1.64 6.32
C TYR A 272 15.27 -3.05 6.88
N HIS A 273 14.47 -4.01 6.40
CA HIS A 273 14.48 -5.41 6.87
C HIS A 273 15.63 -6.18 6.21
N LYS A 274 16.81 -6.20 6.84
CA LYS A 274 18.07 -6.74 6.31
C LYS A 274 17.94 -8.18 5.81
N ARG A 275 17.37 -9.08 6.63
CA ARG A 275 17.22 -10.50 6.28
C ARG A 275 16.54 -10.74 4.92
N PHE A 276 15.61 -9.86 4.53
CA PHE A 276 14.88 -9.95 3.27
C PHE A 276 15.51 -9.10 2.17
N MET A 277 15.93 -7.88 2.48
CA MET A 277 16.37 -6.92 1.48
C MET A 277 17.83 -7.06 1.08
N ASP A 278 18.73 -7.48 1.98
CA ASP A 278 20.15 -7.63 1.64
C ASP A 278 20.38 -8.68 0.53
N PRO A 279 19.76 -9.90 0.60
CA PRO A 279 19.87 -10.83 -0.53
C PRO A 279 19.37 -10.27 -1.85
N LEU A 280 18.26 -9.50 -1.84
CA LEU A 280 17.73 -8.88 -3.06
C LEU A 280 18.65 -7.79 -3.61
N ALA A 281 19.36 -7.06 -2.74
CA ALA A 281 20.37 -6.09 -3.15
C ALA A 281 21.61 -6.77 -3.81
N GLU A 282 21.85 -8.02 -3.44
CA GLU A 282 22.89 -8.89 -4.03
C GLU A 282 22.36 -9.73 -5.21
N GLU A 283 21.15 -9.44 -5.70
CA GLU A 283 20.45 -10.17 -6.77
C GLU A 283 20.31 -11.68 -6.50
N LYS A 284 20.12 -12.07 -5.22
CA LYS A 284 19.87 -13.44 -4.79
C LYS A 284 18.37 -13.67 -4.58
N ASP A 285 17.81 -14.67 -5.27
CA ASP A 285 16.41 -15.06 -5.15
C ASP A 285 16.18 -15.86 -3.85
N VAL A 286 15.48 -15.25 -2.92
CA VAL A 286 15.09 -15.83 -1.62
C VAL A 286 13.57 -15.91 -1.43
N LEU A 287 12.80 -15.80 -2.52
CA LEU A 287 11.35 -15.61 -2.46
C LEU A 287 10.59 -16.89 -2.11
N THR A 288 11.08 -18.05 -2.53
CA THR A 288 10.39 -19.33 -2.33
C THR A 288 10.02 -19.56 -0.85
N GLY A 289 8.74 -19.84 -0.62
CA GLY A 289 8.18 -20.06 0.72
C GLY A 289 7.90 -18.79 1.52
N LEU A 290 8.17 -17.59 0.96
CA LEU A 290 7.79 -16.34 1.61
C LEU A 290 6.36 -15.93 1.25
N HIS A 291 5.66 -15.37 2.24
CA HIS A 291 4.32 -14.81 2.06
C HIS A 291 4.39 -13.52 1.22
N GLY A 292 3.64 -13.48 0.10
CA GLY A 292 3.70 -12.39 -0.87
C GLY A 292 3.31 -11.05 -0.26
N ASN A 293 2.13 -10.98 0.35
CA ASN A 293 1.60 -9.75 0.95
C ASN A 293 2.48 -9.17 2.07
N THR A 294 3.19 -10.02 2.82
CA THR A 294 4.16 -9.58 3.83
C THR A 294 5.37 -8.89 3.20
N ASN A 295 5.81 -9.33 2.01
CA ASN A 295 7.12 -8.97 1.48
C ASN A 295 7.06 -7.94 0.33
N ILE A 296 6.05 -7.97 -0.53
CA ILE A 296 5.91 -6.99 -1.63
C ILE A 296 5.87 -5.54 -1.10
N PRO A 297 5.12 -5.20 -0.02
CA PRO A 297 5.08 -3.83 0.50
C PRO A 297 6.44 -3.31 0.99
N LYS A 298 7.35 -4.19 1.44
CA LYS A 298 8.71 -3.80 1.81
C LYS A 298 9.49 -3.30 0.60
N VAL A 299 9.30 -3.97 -0.56
CA VAL A 299 9.95 -3.59 -1.82
C VAL A 299 9.35 -2.30 -2.40
N ILE A 300 8.03 -2.07 -2.22
CA ILE A 300 7.42 -0.77 -2.54
C ILE A 300 8.10 0.34 -1.72
N GLY A 301 8.34 0.08 -0.42
CA GLY A 301 9.11 0.99 0.43
C GLY A 301 10.54 1.22 -0.06
N ALA A 302 11.23 0.18 -0.57
CA ALA A 302 12.54 0.32 -1.21
C ALA A 302 12.45 1.18 -2.47
N ALA A 303 11.46 0.96 -3.33
CA ALA A 303 11.24 1.80 -4.50
C ALA A 303 11.07 3.28 -4.12
N ARG A 304 10.31 3.54 -3.07
CA ARG A 304 10.10 4.90 -2.57
C ARG A 304 11.38 5.51 -1.97
N GLN A 305 12.20 4.70 -1.30
CA GLN A 305 13.53 5.13 -0.81
C GLN A 305 14.44 5.51 -1.98
N TYR A 306 14.47 4.73 -3.06
CA TYR A 306 15.24 5.09 -4.27
C TYR A 306 14.83 6.47 -4.78
N GLU A 307 13.54 6.75 -4.87
CA GLU A 307 13.06 8.03 -5.41
C GLU A 307 13.57 9.24 -4.61
N VAL A 308 13.57 9.16 -3.29
CA VAL A 308 13.97 10.31 -2.44
C VAL A 308 15.47 10.37 -2.14
N THR A 309 16.22 9.28 -2.34
CA THR A 309 17.67 9.22 -2.01
C THR A 309 18.56 9.09 -3.23
N ALA A 310 18.07 8.54 -4.33
CA ALA A 310 18.83 8.07 -5.50
C ALA A 310 19.88 6.99 -5.17
N ASP A 311 19.70 6.24 -4.07
CA ASP A 311 20.57 5.12 -3.72
C ASP A 311 20.23 3.90 -4.59
N ASP A 312 21.13 3.54 -5.50
CA ASP A 312 20.95 2.46 -6.47
C ASP A 312 20.73 1.08 -5.83
N LYS A 313 21.11 0.87 -4.58
CA LYS A 313 20.78 -0.34 -3.84
C LYS A 313 19.28 -0.59 -3.81
N PHE A 314 18.48 0.43 -3.53
CA PHE A 314 17.01 0.32 -3.49
C PHE A 314 16.40 0.11 -4.88
N ARG A 315 17.01 0.67 -5.91
CA ARG A 315 16.63 0.41 -7.31
C ARG A 315 16.87 -1.06 -7.67
N THR A 316 18.05 -1.60 -7.33
CA THR A 316 18.41 -3.00 -7.56
C THR A 316 17.41 -3.94 -6.87
N ILE A 317 17.12 -3.72 -5.57
CA ILE A 317 16.14 -4.50 -4.82
C ILE A 317 14.78 -4.52 -5.56
N SER A 318 14.29 -3.34 -5.96
CA SER A 318 12.97 -3.19 -6.57
C SER A 318 12.86 -3.87 -7.92
N ARG A 319 13.88 -3.71 -8.77
CA ARG A 319 13.91 -4.29 -10.12
C ARG A 319 14.09 -5.81 -10.07
N PHE A 320 15.06 -6.28 -9.29
CA PHE A 320 15.34 -7.71 -9.17
C PHE A 320 14.12 -8.46 -8.62
N PHE A 321 13.52 -7.95 -7.54
CA PHE A 321 12.30 -8.54 -6.99
C PHE A 321 11.17 -8.59 -8.02
N TRP A 322 10.90 -7.46 -8.70
CA TRP A 322 9.85 -7.39 -9.72
C TRP A 322 10.09 -8.40 -10.84
N ASP A 323 11.32 -8.50 -11.31
CA ASP A 323 11.71 -9.42 -12.38
C ASP A 323 11.47 -10.88 -11.96
N LYS A 324 11.86 -11.26 -10.75
CA LYS A 324 11.65 -12.61 -10.21
C LYS A 324 10.17 -12.97 -10.01
N VAL A 325 9.34 -12.01 -9.63
CA VAL A 325 7.90 -12.26 -9.48
C VAL A 325 7.22 -12.33 -10.84
N VAL A 326 7.43 -11.32 -11.70
CA VAL A 326 6.69 -11.18 -12.96
C VAL A 326 7.08 -12.22 -14.00
N ASN A 327 8.38 -12.50 -14.15
CA ASN A 327 8.84 -13.40 -15.22
C ASN A 327 8.88 -14.88 -14.80
N GLU A 328 9.00 -15.17 -13.51
CA GLU A 328 9.23 -16.53 -13.04
C GLU A 328 8.09 -17.12 -12.21
N ARG A 329 7.19 -16.28 -11.63
CA ARG A 329 6.16 -16.72 -10.69
C ARG A 329 4.75 -16.21 -10.99
N SER A 330 4.56 -15.43 -12.05
CA SER A 330 3.23 -14.92 -12.41
C SER A 330 2.51 -15.84 -13.39
N TYR A 331 1.24 -16.07 -13.12
CA TYR A 331 0.33 -16.76 -14.04
C TYR A 331 0.03 -15.90 -15.26
N VAL A 332 -0.55 -16.51 -16.30
CA VAL A 332 -0.89 -15.80 -17.55
C VAL A 332 -1.80 -14.59 -17.34
N ILE A 333 -2.63 -14.60 -16.32
CA ILE A 333 -3.52 -13.50 -15.94
C ILE A 333 -2.80 -12.33 -15.23
N GLY A 334 -1.51 -12.47 -14.88
CA GLY A 334 -0.73 -11.47 -14.16
C GLY A 334 -0.73 -11.62 -12.63
N GLY A 335 -1.60 -12.47 -12.08
CA GLY A 335 -1.57 -12.81 -10.66
C GLY A 335 -0.44 -13.78 -10.33
N HIS A 336 -0.12 -13.96 -9.05
CA HIS A 336 0.97 -14.84 -8.57
C HIS A 336 0.67 -15.36 -7.17
N GLY A 337 1.46 -16.36 -6.75
CA GLY A 337 1.34 -17.02 -5.45
C GLY A 337 0.32 -18.15 -5.43
N ASP A 338 0.53 -19.10 -4.52
CA ASP A 338 -0.39 -20.17 -4.17
C ASP A 338 -0.63 -20.14 -2.67
N GLY A 339 -1.88 -19.91 -2.24
CA GLY A 339 -2.22 -19.65 -0.85
C GLY A 339 -1.45 -18.47 -0.25
N GLU A 340 -1.24 -17.42 -1.04
CA GLU A 340 -0.52 -16.18 -0.73
C GLU A 340 1.02 -16.30 -0.69
N TYR A 341 1.59 -17.50 -0.91
CA TYR A 341 3.04 -17.72 -0.83
C TYR A 341 3.70 -17.81 -2.21
N PHE A 342 4.95 -17.37 -2.29
CA PHE A 342 5.78 -17.59 -3.48
C PHE A 342 6.25 -19.05 -3.52
N PHE A 343 6.16 -19.66 -4.68
CA PHE A 343 6.57 -21.04 -4.94
C PHE A 343 7.88 -21.11 -5.76
N PRO A 344 8.56 -22.29 -5.77
CA PRO A 344 9.73 -22.52 -6.62
C PRO A 344 9.35 -22.39 -8.09
N PRO A 345 10.03 -21.57 -8.92
CA PRO A 345 9.67 -21.34 -10.32
C PRO A 345 9.64 -22.64 -11.17
N GLU A 346 10.57 -23.57 -10.88
CA GLU A 346 10.68 -24.87 -11.57
C GLU A 346 9.52 -25.82 -11.29
N ARG A 347 8.73 -25.54 -10.23
CA ARG A 347 7.56 -26.33 -9.82
C ARG A 347 6.23 -25.65 -10.17
N PHE A 348 6.22 -24.70 -11.09
CA PHE A 348 5.06 -23.86 -11.44
C PHE A 348 3.75 -24.65 -11.62
N ARG A 349 3.81 -25.79 -12.34
CA ARG A 349 2.62 -26.62 -12.62
C ARG A 349 1.94 -27.19 -11.38
N GLU A 350 2.70 -27.44 -10.32
CA GLU A 350 2.18 -27.98 -9.07
C GLU A 350 1.40 -26.92 -8.25
N HIS A 351 1.60 -25.64 -8.59
CA HIS A 351 1.01 -24.49 -7.92
C HIS A 351 -0.14 -23.84 -8.70
N VAL A 352 -0.71 -24.56 -9.69
CA VAL A 352 -1.99 -24.19 -10.34
C VAL A 352 -3.10 -24.87 -9.57
N THR A 353 -3.57 -24.26 -8.51
CA THR A 353 -4.55 -24.81 -7.55
C THR A 353 -5.79 -23.90 -7.43
N GLY A 354 -6.75 -24.28 -6.61
CA GLY A 354 -7.90 -23.43 -6.27
C GLY A 354 -7.57 -22.20 -5.39
N ARG A 355 -6.28 -22.00 -5.01
CA ARG A 355 -5.80 -20.91 -4.16
C ARG A 355 -4.79 -20.02 -4.87
N THR A 356 -4.73 -20.09 -6.20
CA THR A 356 -3.78 -19.31 -7.01
C THR A 356 -4.24 -17.87 -7.18
N ALA A 357 -3.27 -16.97 -7.28
CA ALA A 357 -3.45 -15.58 -7.67
C ALA A 357 -4.32 -14.76 -6.67
N GLU A 358 -3.78 -14.49 -5.52
CA GLU A 358 -4.43 -13.64 -4.52
C GLU A 358 -4.40 -12.16 -4.94
N THR A 359 -5.55 -11.47 -4.83
CA THR A 359 -5.74 -10.10 -5.34
C THR A 359 -4.87 -9.07 -4.64
N CYS A 360 -4.63 -9.19 -3.32
CA CYS A 360 -3.77 -8.26 -2.58
C CYS A 360 -2.33 -8.30 -3.09
N ASN A 361 -1.81 -9.50 -3.40
CA ASN A 361 -0.49 -9.67 -3.98
C ASN A 361 -0.39 -8.94 -5.32
N THR A 362 -1.38 -9.13 -6.20
CA THR A 362 -1.41 -8.49 -7.51
C THR A 362 -1.52 -6.98 -7.39
N TYR A 363 -2.38 -6.47 -6.52
CA TYR A 363 -2.50 -5.05 -6.23
C TYR A 363 -1.16 -4.43 -5.79
N ASN A 364 -0.45 -5.08 -4.86
CA ASN A 364 0.85 -4.62 -4.41
C ASN A 364 1.91 -4.63 -5.54
N MET A 365 1.87 -5.65 -6.42
CA MET A 365 2.75 -5.67 -7.60
C MET A 365 2.41 -4.58 -8.61
N LEU A 366 1.15 -4.21 -8.78
CA LEU A 366 0.77 -3.05 -9.60
C LEU A 366 1.32 -1.74 -9.02
N LYS A 367 1.28 -1.58 -7.69
CA LYS A 367 1.92 -0.43 -7.03
C LYS A 367 3.43 -0.38 -7.31
N LEU A 368 4.14 -1.49 -7.12
CA LEU A 368 5.57 -1.56 -7.42
C LEU A 368 5.85 -1.28 -8.89
N THR A 369 5.04 -1.83 -9.79
CA THR A 369 5.19 -1.64 -11.24
C THR A 369 5.09 -0.16 -11.64
N ARG A 370 4.22 0.62 -10.99
CA ARG A 370 4.13 2.08 -11.23
C ARG A 370 5.43 2.81 -10.92
N HIS A 371 6.10 2.48 -9.81
CA HIS A 371 7.40 3.04 -9.49
C HIS A 371 8.43 2.71 -10.60
N LEU A 372 8.53 1.45 -11.00
CA LEU A 372 9.44 1.04 -12.06
C LEU A 372 9.11 1.72 -13.41
N PHE A 373 7.82 1.80 -13.76
CA PHE A 373 7.37 2.48 -14.97
C PHE A 373 7.73 3.96 -14.94
N SER A 374 7.58 4.63 -13.81
CA SER A 374 7.93 6.05 -13.67
C SER A 374 9.42 6.31 -13.94
N TRP A 375 10.29 5.36 -13.61
CA TRP A 375 11.73 5.49 -13.83
C TRP A 375 12.15 5.20 -15.26
N GLU A 376 11.45 4.29 -15.96
CA GLU A 376 11.93 3.71 -17.23
C GLU A 376 10.98 3.94 -18.41
N ALA A 377 9.68 4.08 -18.15
CA ALA A 377 8.62 4.16 -19.15
C ALA A 377 8.67 3.01 -20.16
N SER A 378 8.88 1.76 -19.67
CA SER A 378 9.11 0.60 -20.52
C SER A 378 7.81 -0.13 -20.88
N ALA A 379 7.72 -0.66 -22.10
CA ALA A 379 6.60 -1.51 -22.53
C ALA A 379 6.47 -2.75 -21.64
N LYS A 380 7.59 -3.33 -21.18
CA LYS A 380 7.58 -4.54 -20.31
C LYS A 380 6.79 -4.33 -19.02
N THR A 381 7.00 -3.19 -18.35
CA THR A 381 6.27 -2.86 -17.12
C THR A 381 4.82 -2.50 -17.39
N ALA A 382 4.54 -1.82 -18.50
CA ALA A 382 3.18 -1.47 -18.92
C ALA A 382 2.36 -2.72 -19.29
N ASP A 383 2.92 -3.67 -20.03
CA ASP A 383 2.27 -4.94 -20.40
C ASP A 383 1.86 -5.77 -19.18
N PHE A 384 2.75 -5.88 -18.20
CA PHE A 384 2.41 -6.57 -16.96
C PHE A 384 1.26 -5.87 -16.23
N TYR A 385 1.33 -4.54 -16.12
CA TYR A 385 0.30 -3.75 -15.44
C TYR A 385 -1.07 -3.93 -16.10
N GLU A 386 -1.14 -3.76 -17.41
CA GLU A 386 -2.37 -3.90 -18.19
C GLU A 386 -2.94 -5.31 -18.07
N ARG A 387 -2.11 -6.33 -18.26
CA ARG A 387 -2.53 -7.73 -18.19
C ARG A 387 -3.10 -8.10 -16.83
N ALA A 388 -2.42 -7.76 -15.76
CA ALA A 388 -2.86 -8.04 -14.40
C ALA A 388 -4.14 -7.26 -14.04
N LEU A 389 -4.23 -6.01 -14.49
CA LEU A 389 -5.40 -5.18 -14.26
C LEU A 389 -6.65 -5.75 -14.93
N TYR A 390 -6.58 -6.09 -16.23
CA TYR A 390 -7.75 -6.57 -16.99
C TYR A 390 -8.14 -7.99 -16.64
N ASN A 391 -7.16 -8.88 -16.42
CA ASN A 391 -7.41 -10.31 -16.34
C ASN A 391 -7.44 -10.85 -14.91
N HIS A 392 -7.16 -10.02 -13.91
CA HIS A 392 -7.21 -10.45 -12.52
C HIS A 392 -7.95 -9.44 -11.62
N ILE A 393 -7.64 -8.14 -11.70
CA ILE A 393 -8.26 -7.16 -10.78
C ILE A 393 -9.69 -6.83 -11.22
N LEU A 394 -9.93 -6.68 -12.54
CA LEU A 394 -11.23 -6.29 -13.09
C LEU A 394 -12.13 -7.49 -13.42
N ALA A 395 -11.56 -8.70 -13.64
CA ALA A 395 -12.27 -9.89 -14.08
C ALA A 395 -13.18 -10.53 -13.02
#